data_ef9aa79e6a129bf8702346ff1ab34a45
#
_entry.id   ef9aa79e6a129bf8702346ff1ab34a45
#
_cell.length_a   1.000
_cell.length_b   1.000
_cell.length_c   1.000
_cell.angle_alpha   90.00
_cell.angle_beta   90.00
_cell.angle_gamma   90.00
#
_symmetry.space_group_name_H-M   'P 1'
#
loop_
_entity.id
_entity.type
_entity.pdbx_description
1 polymer ?
#
loop_
_entity_poly.entity_id
_entity_poly.type
_entity_poly.pdbx_seq_one_letter_code
_entity_poly.pdbx_strand_id
1 'polypeptide(L)'
;GYWRWDEIGNRGSDFTDNAWDFVTALTYQLNRNVEVQTSFQYNNFYGVDVGRYFLDYAGLDSNLYNDVPFGSEDGLYALSATTLVEYGNDYKKFDVTAQIDNLYALPGGTISALVGYEYFENEYSADYDKHSEGGLVGGSAGNSSAGYRDNGAMFGELLLPILDNLEVTASFRSDSYSDVGDSSSYKLGAFYVPKFIPNTVVKVNIGEGFRAPTMSTLYAVTTFSANSAYDYKACASQGISTLDCPSRQISTLDAANNAVEAETSESFTFSIEHDFGWMPALEGLRARFDTYEITVNNAIVNAGTQSIMWNDFIGGTLLTDNYEYYDADGVSGDGTAAGNPLGTGTSATCPEGATYVKRLGVSESIYAIRSCLNGRTDYVGTSTVNIGMLQHIGYDLFLDYTMEVPNWGVGEGTLDFFMDYSDMGEANSDAFIGSVKQVNNIGFSGFPGVRYNYGVNYSFDKYYVSLINRVIGDFKLSEEPEVVDGELTGGIVKAGNSQDEYSTLDLQLGADLGSLGKVTFGILNLDDVDPLPDQTGNYETYIGLYDNRGMTSYFRWRLNF
;
A
#
# COMPACT_ATOMS: atom_id res chain seq x y z
N GLY A 1 3.54 1.05 33.91
CA GLY A 1 3.89 0.69 32.64
C GLY A 1 5.15 1.27 32.05
N TYR A 2 5.22 2.55 31.69
CA TYR A 2 6.32 3.13 30.89
C TYR A 2 7.70 3.05 31.54
N TRP A 3 7.82 3.23 32.83
CA TRP A 3 9.12 3.21 33.54
C TRP A 3 9.85 1.86 33.51
N ARG A 4 9.15 0.77 33.22
CA ARG A 4 9.79 -0.56 33.16
C ARG A 4 10.51 -0.84 31.85
N TRP A 5 10.16 -0.15 30.79
CA TRP A 5 10.90 -0.22 29.53
C TRP A 5 12.30 0.37 29.67
N ASP A 6 12.44 1.45 30.44
CA ASP A 6 13.76 2.05 30.71
C ASP A 6 14.66 1.10 31.53
N GLU A 7 14.08 0.26 32.42
CA GLU A 7 14.83 -0.69 33.24
C GLU A 7 15.23 -1.94 32.47
N ILE A 8 14.39 -2.44 31.56
CA ILE A 8 14.68 -3.62 30.71
C ILE A 8 15.70 -3.26 29.64
N GLY A 9 15.67 -2.05 29.13
CA GLY A 9 16.47 -1.52 28.04
C GLY A 9 15.61 -1.01 26.90
N ASN A 10 16.19 -0.16 26.06
CA ASN A 10 15.51 0.36 24.88
C ASN A 10 15.31 -0.75 23.85
N ARG A 11 14.04 -1.02 23.53
CA ARG A 11 13.69 -1.96 22.46
C ARG A 11 14.28 -1.52 21.13
N GLY A 12 14.95 -2.43 20.44
CA GLY A 12 15.55 -2.18 19.14
C GLY A 12 15.80 -3.47 18.39
N SER A 13 16.18 -3.34 17.13
CA SER A 13 16.59 -4.45 16.26
C SER A 13 17.91 -4.12 15.59
N ASP A 14 18.75 -5.15 15.45
CA ASP A 14 19.95 -5.14 14.62
C ASP A 14 19.67 -5.99 13.38
N PHE A 15 19.56 -5.35 12.22
CA PHE A 15 19.35 -6.02 10.95
C PHE A 15 20.68 -6.13 10.19
N THR A 16 21.00 -7.34 9.74
CA THR A 16 22.15 -7.64 8.89
C THR A 16 21.67 -8.37 7.65
N ASP A 17 22.05 -7.87 6.48
CA ASP A 17 21.68 -8.50 5.22
C ASP A 17 22.88 -8.73 4.31
N ASN A 18 22.77 -9.75 3.47
CA ASN A 18 23.64 -10.03 2.34
C ASN A 18 22.76 -10.20 1.12
N ALA A 19 23.00 -9.39 0.11
CA ALA A 19 22.33 -9.53 -1.16
C ALA A 19 23.34 -9.48 -2.30
N TRP A 20 23.12 -10.30 -3.30
CA TRP A 20 23.86 -10.21 -4.55
C TRP A 20 22.95 -10.54 -5.71
N ASP A 21 23.20 -9.89 -6.83
CA ASP A 21 22.43 -9.99 -8.04
C ASP A 21 23.37 -10.20 -9.23
N PHE A 22 23.13 -11.22 -10.01
CA PHE A 22 23.86 -11.51 -11.24
C PHE A 22 22.89 -11.41 -12.42
N VAL A 23 23.18 -10.48 -13.32
CA VAL A 23 22.41 -10.30 -14.56
C VAL A 23 23.32 -10.43 -15.75
N THR A 24 22.90 -11.19 -16.75
CA THR A 24 23.56 -11.25 -18.05
C THR A 24 22.51 -11.16 -19.14
N ALA A 25 22.83 -10.42 -20.20
CA ALA A 25 21.96 -10.28 -21.35
C ALA A 25 22.76 -10.38 -22.64
N LEU A 26 22.12 -10.92 -23.66
CA LEU A 26 22.65 -11.02 -25.02
C LEU A 26 21.62 -10.43 -25.99
N THR A 27 22.04 -9.44 -26.76
CA THR A 27 21.26 -8.86 -27.86
C THR A 27 21.85 -9.32 -29.19
N TYR A 28 21.03 -9.84 -30.07
CA TYR A 28 21.44 -10.32 -31.38
C TYR A 28 20.53 -9.74 -32.49
N GLN A 29 21.15 -9.01 -33.42
CA GLN A 29 20.48 -8.49 -34.59
C GLN A 29 20.37 -9.59 -35.65
N LEU A 30 19.20 -10.22 -35.76
CA LEU A 30 18.97 -11.32 -36.71
C LEU A 30 18.99 -10.82 -38.17
N ASN A 31 18.38 -9.67 -38.40
CA ASN A 31 18.40 -8.94 -39.66
C ASN A 31 18.07 -7.47 -39.42
N ARG A 32 17.91 -6.64 -40.45
CA ARG A 32 17.66 -5.19 -40.30
C ARG A 32 16.37 -4.83 -39.55
N ASN A 33 15.44 -5.76 -39.48
CA ASN A 33 14.10 -5.53 -38.92
C ASN A 33 13.82 -6.41 -37.69
N VAL A 34 14.72 -7.32 -37.32
CA VAL A 34 14.47 -8.26 -36.21
C VAL A 34 15.69 -8.27 -35.30
N GLU A 35 15.44 -7.88 -34.07
CA GLU A 35 16.37 -7.97 -32.96
C GLU A 35 15.83 -8.95 -31.91
N VAL A 36 16.69 -9.82 -31.43
CA VAL A 36 16.36 -10.78 -30.36
C VAL A 36 17.23 -10.48 -29.16
N GLN A 37 16.60 -10.33 -28.01
CA GLN A 37 17.28 -10.18 -26.72
C GLN A 37 16.91 -11.37 -25.83
N THR A 38 17.89 -11.88 -25.11
CA THR A 38 17.68 -12.86 -24.04
C THR A 38 18.43 -12.43 -22.80
N SER A 39 17.86 -12.65 -21.65
CA SER A 39 18.52 -12.36 -20.37
C SER A 39 18.33 -13.50 -19.37
N PHE A 40 19.27 -13.55 -18.43
CA PHE A 40 19.20 -14.39 -17.26
C PHE A 40 19.57 -13.56 -16.05
N GLN A 41 18.78 -13.69 -14.99
CA GLN A 41 19.01 -13.06 -13.69
C GLN A 41 18.99 -14.12 -12.60
N TYR A 42 19.91 -14.00 -11.66
CA TYR A 42 19.90 -14.73 -10.40
C TYR A 42 20.11 -13.74 -9.25
N ASN A 43 19.14 -13.66 -8.36
CA ASN A 43 19.20 -12.84 -7.16
C ASN A 43 19.11 -13.75 -5.94
N ASN A 44 19.99 -13.51 -4.96
CA ASN A 44 19.96 -14.17 -3.67
C ASN A 44 19.98 -13.11 -2.58
N PHE A 45 19.07 -13.23 -1.64
CA PHE A 45 19.00 -12.40 -0.45
C PHE A 45 18.96 -13.29 0.79
N TYR A 46 19.76 -12.94 1.78
CA TYR A 46 19.72 -13.51 3.11
C TYR A 46 19.85 -12.39 4.15
N GLY A 47 18.90 -12.33 5.08
CA GLY A 47 18.87 -11.33 6.14
C GLY A 47 18.63 -11.96 7.50
N VAL A 48 19.15 -11.33 8.53
CA VAL A 48 18.94 -11.70 9.94
C VAL A 48 18.55 -10.45 10.70
N ASP A 49 17.42 -10.52 11.41
CA ASP A 49 16.96 -9.49 12.34
C ASP A 49 17.07 -10.02 13.77
N VAL A 50 17.85 -9.35 14.60
CA VAL A 50 18.02 -9.65 16.04
C VAL A 50 17.35 -8.56 16.85
N GLY A 51 16.16 -8.83 17.35
CA GLY A 51 15.44 -7.92 18.24
C GLY A 51 15.93 -8.06 19.69
N ARG A 52 16.06 -6.93 20.39
CA ARG A 52 16.55 -6.90 21.78
C ARG A 52 15.58 -6.18 22.70
N TYR A 53 15.59 -6.58 23.95
CA TYR A 53 14.78 -5.98 25.02
C TYR A 53 13.27 -6.03 24.76
N PHE A 54 12.80 -7.13 24.17
CA PHE A 54 11.39 -7.44 24.09
C PHE A 54 10.87 -7.98 25.42
N LEU A 55 9.58 -7.80 25.70
CA LEU A 55 8.96 -8.34 26.89
C LEU A 55 8.74 -9.86 26.75
N ASP A 56 9.28 -10.66 27.66
CA ASP A 56 9.05 -12.09 27.72
C ASP A 56 7.83 -12.39 28.62
N TYR A 57 6.76 -12.92 28.05
CA TYR A 57 5.56 -13.31 28.79
C TYR A 57 5.77 -14.55 29.66
N ALA A 58 6.61 -15.49 29.23
CA ALA A 58 6.94 -16.65 30.03
C ALA A 58 7.74 -16.25 31.30
N GLY A 59 8.66 -15.29 31.14
CA GLY A 59 9.38 -14.70 32.26
C GLY A 59 8.45 -13.92 33.19
N LEU A 60 7.47 -13.20 32.64
CA LEU A 60 6.47 -12.49 33.40
C LEU A 60 5.63 -13.45 34.24
N ASP A 61 5.11 -14.52 33.66
CA ASP A 61 4.33 -15.55 34.37
C ASP A 61 5.16 -16.27 35.42
N SER A 62 6.43 -16.57 35.13
CA SER A 62 7.36 -17.18 36.10
C SER A 62 7.61 -16.28 37.29
N ASN A 63 7.80 -14.99 37.09
CA ASN A 63 7.98 -14.01 38.15
C ASN A 63 6.73 -13.90 39.03
N LEU A 64 5.55 -13.90 38.44
CA LEU A 64 4.26 -13.87 39.15
C LEU A 64 4.06 -15.15 39.99
N TYR A 65 4.35 -16.32 39.42
CA TYR A 65 4.19 -17.60 40.09
C TYR A 65 5.17 -17.79 41.27
N ASN A 66 6.42 -17.32 41.13
CA ASN A 66 7.47 -17.50 42.12
C ASN A 66 7.61 -16.31 43.08
N ASP A 67 6.70 -15.33 43.03
CA ASP A 67 6.74 -14.12 43.86
C ASP A 67 8.05 -13.32 43.73
N VAL A 68 8.66 -13.33 42.52
CA VAL A 68 9.89 -12.59 42.26
C VAL A 68 9.56 -11.11 42.06
N PRO A 69 10.18 -10.20 42.83
CA PRO A 69 9.93 -8.77 42.64
C PRO A 69 10.35 -8.28 41.25
N PHE A 70 9.45 -7.63 40.53
CA PHE A 70 9.71 -7.13 39.17
C PHE A 70 10.87 -6.12 39.07
N GLY A 71 11.20 -5.42 40.15
CA GLY A 71 12.32 -4.49 40.22
C GLY A 71 13.64 -5.12 40.68
N SER A 72 13.69 -6.44 40.91
CA SER A 72 14.94 -7.13 41.20
C SER A 72 15.69 -7.42 39.88
N GLU A 73 17.01 -7.61 40.00
CA GLU A 73 17.86 -7.94 38.84
C GLU A 73 17.39 -9.22 38.14
N ASP A 74 17.09 -10.27 38.92
CA ASP A 74 16.56 -11.56 38.43
C ASP A 74 15.17 -11.37 37.75
N GLY A 75 14.32 -10.55 38.36
CA GLY A 75 13.00 -10.26 37.81
C GLY A 75 13.04 -9.49 36.47
N LEU A 76 13.93 -8.52 36.35
CA LEU A 76 14.15 -7.76 35.13
C LEU A 76 14.78 -8.63 34.05
N TYR A 77 15.76 -9.46 34.38
CA TYR A 77 16.40 -10.38 33.45
C TYR A 77 15.38 -11.38 32.86
N ALA A 78 14.52 -11.95 33.69
CA ALA A 78 13.48 -12.85 33.21
C ALA A 78 12.43 -12.19 32.31
N LEU A 79 12.26 -10.87 32.40
CA LEU A 79 11.32 -10.12 31.55
C LEU A 79 11.89 -9.74 30.16
N SER A 80 13.17 -9.97 29.92
CA SER A 80 13.84 -9.54 28.66
C SER A 80 14.02 -10.71 27.70
N ALA A 81 13.42 -10.61 26.53
CA ALA A 81 13.62 -11.54 25.43
C ALA A 81 14.48 -10.91 24.31
N THR A 82 15.25 -11.78 23.66
CA THR A 82 15.91 -11.51 22.39
C THR A 82 15.19 -12.32 21.32
N THR A 83 14.78 -11.67 20.24
CA THR A 83 14.12 -12.31 19.10
C THR A 83 15.11 -12.52 17.95
N LEU A 84 14.87 -13.54 17.15
CA LEU A 84 15.66 -13.83 15.96
C LEU A 84 14.72 -14.15 14.79
N VAL A 85 14.94 -13.49 13.66
CA VAL A 85 14.28 -13.85 12.40
C VAL A 85 15.34 -13.97 11.32
N GLU A 86 15.32 -15.06 10.58
CA GLU A 86 16.13 -15.29 9.41
C GLU A 86 15.27 -15.22 8.15
N TYR A 87 15.66 -14.40 7.19
CA TYR A 87 14.96 -14.22 5.91
C TYR A 87 15.81 -14.77 4.77
N GLY A 88 15.19 -15.50 3.87
CA GLY A 88 15.83 -15.97 2.64
C GLY A 88 14.95 -15.68 1.44
N ASN A 89 15.57 -15.31 0.31
CA ASN A 89 14.91 -15.26 -0.98
C ASN A 89 15.89 -15.64 -2.10
N ASP A 90 15.52 -16.64 -2.89
CA ASP A 90 16.21 -17.05 -4.10
C ASP A 90 15.32 -16.81 -5.31
N TYR A 91 15.77 -15.96 -6.23
CA TYR A 91 15.02 -15.61 -7.44
C TYR A 91 15.86 -15.88 -8.68
N LYS A 92 15.29 -16.63 -9.63
CA LYS A 92 15.88 -16.89 -10.94
C LYS A 92 14.89 -16.49 -12.02
N LYS A 93 15.38 -15.80 -13.03
CA LYS A 93 14.56 -15.35 -14.14
C LYS A 93 15.29 -15.60 -15.46
N PHE A 94 14.55 -16.04 -16.45
CA PHE A 94 14.97 -16.12 -17.84
C PHE A 94 13.93 -15.42 -18.70
N ASP A 95 14.37 -14.61 -19.65
CA ASP A 95 13.49 -14.03 -20.65
C ASP A 95 14.11 -14.04 -22.05
N VAL A 96 13.24 -14.08 -23.04
CA VAL A 96 13.56 -13.87 -24.44
C VAL A 96 12.51 -12.99 -25.08
N THR A 97 12.96 -11.96 -25.80
CA THR A 97 12.12 -11.05 -26.55
C THR A 97 12.59 -10.94 -27.99
N ALA A 98 11.66 -10.73 -28.90
CA ALA A 98 11.94 -10.41 -30.28
C ALA A 98 11.20 -9.11 -30.65
N GLN A 99 11.97 -8.10 -31.01
CA GLN A 99 11.45 -6.87 -31.59
C GLN A 99 11.47 -7.01 -33.10
N ILE A 100 10.35 -6.69 -33.75
CA ILE A 100 10.14 -6.84 -35.19
C ILE A 100 9.67 -5.50 -35.72
N ASP A 101 10.52 -4.81 -36.45
CA ASP A 101 10.23 -3.54 -37.08
C ASP A 101 9.81 -3.70 -38.54
N ASN A 102 9.15 -2.68 -39.08
CA ASN A 102 8.75 -2.61 -40.48
C ASN A 102 7.86 -3.77 -40.97
N LEU A 103 6.94 -4.24 -40.11
CA LEU A 103 6.01 -5.32 -40.45
C LEU A 103 5.08 -4.97 -41.59
N TYR A 104 4.51 -3.77 -41.57
CA TYR A 104 3.61 -3.26 -42.61
C TYR A 104 3.58 -1.72 -42.60
N ALA A 105 3.51 -1.11 -43.76
CA ALA A 105 3.45 0.34 -43.89
C ALA A 105 2.01 0.85 -43.74
N LEU A 106 1.78 1.75 -42.83
CA LEU A 106 0.56 2.53 -42.63
C LEU A 106 0.79 3.99 -43.06
N PRO A 107 -0.25 4.81 -43.19
CA PRO A 107 -0.10 6.23 -43.54
C PRO A 107 0.81 7.03 -42.60
N GLY A 108 0.85 6.69 -41.31
CA GLY A 108 1.65 7.35 -40.28
C GLY A 108 3.03 6.74 -40.05
N GLY A 109 3.36 5.63 -40.70
CA GLY A 109 4.63 4.95 -40.50
C GLY A 109 4.52 3.43 -40.61
N THR A 110 5.50 2.70 -40.09
CA THR A 110 5.52 1.24 -40.15
C THR A 110 5.11 0.63 -38.81
N ILE A 111 4.35 -0.47 -38.85
CA ILE A 111 3.99 -1.24 -37.69
C ILE A 111 5.26 -1.89 -37.12
N SER A 112 5.44 -1.77 -35.80
CA SER A 112 6.44 -2.53 -35.05
C SER A 112 5.72 -3.43 -34.04
N ALA A 113 6.32 -4.59 -33.77
CA ALA A 113 5.83 -5.57 -32.79
C ALA A 113 6.95 -6.01 -31.87
N LEU A 114 6.60 -6.31 -30.62
CA LEU A 114 7.44 -7.02 -29.67
C LEU A 114 6.68 -8.26 -29.22
N VAL A 115 7.36 -9.41 -29.19
CA VAL A 115 6.82 -10.64 -28.61
C VAL A 115 7.87 -11.23 -27.67
N GLY A 116 7.43 -11.83 -26.59
CA GLY A 116 8.34 -12.35 -25.59
C GLY A 116 7.78 -13.50 -24.78
N TYR A 117 8.71 -14.20 -24.17
CA TYR A 117 8.47 -15.23 -23.18
C TYR A 117 9.36 -14.97 -21.97
N GLU A 118 8.79 -15.13 -20.79
CA GLU A 118 9.45 -14.97 -19.50
C GLU A 118 9.17 -16.20 -18.64
N TYR A 119 10.17 -16.65 -17.91
CA TYR A 119 10.02 -17.68 -16.89
C TYR A 119 10.80 -17.28 -15.65
N PHE A 120 10.18 -17.40 -14.46
CA PHE A 120 10.89 -17.22 -13.21
C PHE A 120 10.55 -18.30 -12.18
N GLU A 121 11.51 -18.53 -11.30
CA GLU A 121 11.36 -19.28 -10.06
C GLU A 121 11.68 -18.36 -8.89
N ASN A 122 10.88 -18.44 -7.84
CA ASN A 122 11.08 -17.69 -6.60
C ASN A 122 10.87 -18.62 -5.40
N GLU A 123 11.87 -18.68 -4.54
CA GLU A 123 11.82 -19.38 -3.26
C GLU A 123 12.01 -18.34 -2.14
N TYR A 124 11.14 -18.40 -1.16
CA TYR A 124 11.08 -17.47 -0.05
C TYR A 124 11.02 -18.25 1.26
N SER A 125 11.72 -17.76 2.29
CA SER A 125 11.63 -18.26 3.65
C SER A 125 11.74 -17.13 4.67
N ALA A 126 11.03 -17.29 5.79
CA ALA A 126 11.19 -16.51 7.00
C ALA A 126 11.13 -17.50 8.18
N ASP A 127 12.20 -17.58 8.95
CA ASP A 127 12.31 -18.50 10.10
C ASP A 127 12.45 -17.71 11.41
N TYR A 128 11.47 -17.85 12.27
CA TYR A 128 11.37 -17.13 13.54
C TYR A 128 11.85 -18.01 14.69
N ASP A 129 12.34 -17.37 15.73
CA ASP A 129 12.67 -18.07 16.98
C ASP A 129 11.42 -18.65 17.66
N LYS A 130 11.62 -19.70 18.45
CA LYS A 130 10.54 -20.44 19.10
C LYS A 130 9.72 -19.64 20.11
N HIS A 131 10.28 -18.61 20.73
CA HIS A 131 9.57 -17.73 21.65
C HIS A 131 8.59 -16.83 20.91
N SER A 132 9.03 -16.27 19.78
CA SER A 132 8.20 -15.48 18.89
C SER A 132 7.07 -16.32 18.28
N GLU A 133 7.37 -17.53 17.79
CA GLU A 133 6.35 -18.48 17.28
C GLU A 133 5.37 -18.93 18.36
N GLY A 134 5.84 -19.10 19.58
CA GLY A 134 5.01 -19.45 20.73
C GLY A 134 4.10 -18.32 21.22
N GLY A 135 4.21 -17.11 20.66
CA GLY A 135 3.48 -15.93 21.13
C GLY A 135 3.89 -15.49 22.53
N LEU A 136 5.11 -15.81 22.94
CA LEU A 136 5.63 -15.52 24.28
C LEU A 136 6.35 -14.17 24.35
N VAL A 137 6.50 -13.48 23.23
CA VAL A 137 7.20 -12.20 23.14
C VAL A 137 6.21 -11.06 22.96
N GLY A 138 6.24 -10.10 23.86
CA GLY A 138 5.35 -8.94 23.83
C GLY A 138 5.64 -8.00 22.67
N GLY A 139 4.69 -7.90 21.74
CA GLY A 139 4.79 -7.05 20.55
C GLY A 139 5.68 -7.60 19.45
N SER A 140 5.99 -8.90 19.49
CA SER A 140 6.51 -9.67 18.38
C SER A 140 5.65 -10.91 18.22
N ALA A 141 4.86 -10.96 17.17
CA ALA A 141 4.16 -12.17 16.76
C ALA A 141 4.90 -12.66 15.51
N GLY A 142 5.71 -13.67 15.64
CA GLY A 142 6.49 -14.21 14.55
C GLY A 142 5.95 -15.55 14.10
N ASN A 143 5.99 -15.78 12.79
CA ASN A 143 5.65 -17.07 12.20
C ASN A 143 6.62 -17.43 11.12
N SER A 144 7.23 -18.57 11.29
CA SER A 144 8.02 -19.18 10.23
C SER A 144 7.12 -19.50 9.04
N SER A 145 7.61 -19.18 7.85
CA SER A 145 6.91 -19.46 6.60
C SER A 145 7.91 -19.72 5.49
N ALA A 146 7.53 -20.55 4.55
CA ALA A 146 8.32 -20.78 3.34
C ALA A 146 7.38 -21.05 2.18
N GLY A 147 7.79 -20.65 0.99
CA GLY A 147 7.02 -20.86 -0.22
C GLY A 147 7.89 -20.92 -1.45
N TYR A 148 7.39 -21.64 -2.46
CA TYR A 148 7.97 -21.71 -3.78
C TYR A 148 6.93 -21.39 -4.82
N ARG A 149 7.34 -20.64 -5.84
CA ARG A 149 6.51 -20.25 -6.97
C ARG A 149 7.35 -20.24 -8.23
N ASP A 150 6.82 -20.78 -9.29
CA ASP A 150 7.27 -20.50 -10.63
C ASP A 150 6.16 -19.88 -11.48
N ASN A 151 6.55 -19.16 -12.51
CA ASN A 151 5.64 -18.52 -13.45
C ASN A 151 6.24 -18.56 -14.86
N GLY A 152 5.42 -18.94 -15.82
CA GLY A 152 5.70 -18.80 -17.24
C GLY A 152 4.75 -17.78 -17.87
N ALA A 153 5.28 -16.80 -18.60
CA ALA A 153 4.46 -15.75 -19.21
C ALA A 153 4.78 -15.58 -20.70
N MET A 154 3.73 -15.38 -21.50
CA MET A 154 3.83 -14.94 -22.89
C MET A 154 3.25 -13.54 -23.03
N PHE A 155 3.90 -12.67 -23.78
CA PHE A 155 3.43 -11.31 -24.00
C PHE A 155 3.75 -10.82 -25.41
N GLY A 156 2.96 -9.84 -25.83
CA GLY A 156 3.16 -9.17 -27.09
C GLY A 156 2.67 -7.73 -27.06
N GLU A 157 3.30 -6.89 -27.86
CA GLU A 157 2.99 -5.48 -28.01
C GLU A 157 3.03 -5.09 -29.47
N LEU A 158 2.11 -4.23 -29.88
CA LEU A 158 2.03 -3.65 -31.23
C LEU A 158 2.04 -2.13 -31.14
N LEU A 159 2.87 -1.51 -31.97
CA LEU A 159 2.88 -0.08 -32.23
C LEU A 159 2.32 0.16 -33.63
N LEU A 160 1.22 0.90 -33.71
CA LEU A 160 0.41 1.11 -34.89
C LEU A 160 0.34 2.62 -35.22
N PRO A 161 1.25 3.16 -36.04
CA PRO A 161 1.19 4.55 -36.51
C PRO A 161 0.13 4.69 -37.59
N ILE A 162 -1.14 4.82 -37.17
CA ILE A 162 -2.32 4.82 -38.09
C ILE A 162 -2.28 5.98 -39.05
N LEU A 163 -1.97 7.19 -38.54
CA LEU A 163 -1.81 8.42 -39.29
C LEU A 163 -0.57 9.17 -38.78
N ASP A 164 -0.08 10.16 -39.55
CA ASP A 164 1.06 11.00 -39.13
C ASP A 164 0.88 11.65 -37.74
N ASN A 165 -0.37 11.78 -37.31
CA ASN A 165 -0.74 12.41 -36.03
C ASN A 165 -1.58 11.51 -35.12
N LEU A 166 -1.67 10.22 -35.40
CA LEU A 166 -2.37 9.25 -34.58
C LEU A 166 -1.57 7.95 -34.51
N GLU A 167 -1.15 7.62 -33.32
CA GLU A 167 -0.49 6.37 -32.97
C GLU A 167 -1.35 5.58 -31.98
N VAL A 168 -1.45 4.28 -32.17
CA VAL A 168 -2.16 3.36 -31.27
C VAL A 168 -1.19 2.28 -30.80
N THR A 169 -1.22 1.97 -29.51
CA THR A 169 -0.49 0.85 -28.93
C THR A 169 -1.48 -0.20 -28.42
N ALA A 170 -1.13 -1.48 -28.58
CA ALA A 170 -1.90 -2.60 -28.04
C ALA A 170 -0.94 -3.60 -27.42
N SER A 171 -1.17 -4.00 -26.19
CA SER A 171 -0.38 -5.03 -25.52
C SER A 171 -1.27 -6.08 -24.86
N PHE A 172 -0.76 -7.31 -24.79
CA PHE A 172 -1.38 -8.45 -24.15
C PHE A 172 -0.31 -9.27 -23.44
N ARG A 173 -0.64 -9.78 -22.25
CA ARG A 173 0.18 -10.70 -21.48
C ARG A 173 -0.68 -11.80 -20.87
N SER A 174 -0.17 -13.03 -20.87
CA SER A 174 -0.76 -14.19 -20.20
C SER A 174 0.30 -14.85 -19.35
N ASP A 175 -0.02 -15.04 -18.07
CA ASP A 175 0.83 -15.62 -17.04
C ASP A 175 0.22 -16.93 -16.54
N SER A 176 1.08 -17.92 -16.25
CA SER A 176 0.70 -19.20 -15.64
C SER A 176 1.56 -19.45 -14.42
N TYR A 177 0.96 -19.31 -13.25
CA TYR A 177 1.60 -19.50 -11.94
C TYR A 177 1.38 -20.91 -11.44
N SER A 178 2.40 -21.50 -10.79
CA SER A 178 2.32 -22.86 -10.24
C SER A 178 1.36 -23.01 -9.07
N ASP A 179 1.02 -21.92 -8.39
CA ASP A 179 0.25 -21.92 -7.14
C ASP A 179 -1.11 -21.20 -7.23
N VAL A 180 -1.28 -20.25 -8.14
CA VAL A 180 -2.53 -19.46 -8.26
C VAL A 180 -3.19 -19.55 -9.63
N GLY A 181 -2.65 -20.36 -10.55
CA GLY A 181 -3.21 -20.59 -11.86
C GLY A 181 -2.94 -19.50 -12.89
N ASP A 182 -3.81 -19.38 -13.88
CA ASP A 182 -3.60 -18.54 -15.05
C ASP A 182 -4.23 -17.16 -14.87
N SER A 183 -3.56 -16.13 -15.38
CA SER A 183 -4.06 -14.75 -15.41
C SER A 183 -3.68 -14.09 -16.73
N SER A 184 -4.47 -13.11 -17.16
CA SER A 184 -4.17 -12.34 -18.36
C SER A 184 -4.40 -10.86 -18.16
N SER A 185 -3.71 -10.04 -18.93
CA SER A 185 -3.85 -8.58 -18.92
C SER A 185 -3.73 -8.02 -20.34
N TYR A 186 -4.36 -6.87 -20.56
CA TYR A 186 -4.23 -6.13 -21.81
C TYR A 186 -4.15 -4.63 -21.56
N LYS A 187 -3.60 -3.90 -22.52
CA LYS A 187 -3.60 -2.44 -22.53
C LYS A 187 -3.77 -1.93 -23.96
N LEU A 188 -4.65 -0.95 -24.13
CA LEU A 188 -4.80 -0.20 -25.38
C LEU A 188 -4.52 1.28 -25.10
N GLY A 189 -3.66 1.89 -25.91
CA GLY A 189 -3.31 3.29 -25.82
C GLY A 189 -3.49 4.00 -27.16
N ALA A 190 -3.85 5.27 -27.12
CA ALA A 190 -3.87 6.15 -28.28
C ALA A 190 -3.19 7.47 -27.96
N PHE A 191 -2.34 7.90 -28.86
CA PHE A 191 -1.65 9.19 -28.84
C PHE A 191 -2.08 9.97 -30.07
N TYR A 192 -2.66 11.16 -29.87
CA TYR A 192 -3.20 11.98 -30.95
C TYR A 192 -2.73 13.43 -30.87
N VAL A 193 -2.25 13.96 -31.98
CA VAL A 193 -1.85 15.37 -32.17
C VAL A 193 -2.86 16.06 -33.08
N PRO A 194 -3.86 16.80 -32.56
CA PRO A 194 -4.88 17.45 -33.39
C PRO A 194 -4.29 18.50 -34.34
N LYS A 195 -4.50 18.37 -35.65
CA LYS A 195 -3.99 19.34 -36.64
C LYS A 195 -4.71 20.69 -36.58
N PHE A 196 -5.91 20.75 -35.99
CA PHE A 196 -6.73 21.96 -35.90
C PHE A 196 -6.46 22.79 -34.63
N ILE A 197 -5.74 22.21 -33.65
CA ILE A 197 -5.24 22.92 -32.47
C ILE A 197 -3.73 22.68 -32.40
N PRO A 198 -2.91 23.68 -32.76
CA PRO A 198 -1.47 23.49 -32.74
C PRO A 198 -0.95 23.21 -31.32
N ASN A 199 0.18 22.52 -31.23
CA ASN A 199 0.89 22.24 -29.97
C ASN A 199 0.03 21.53 -28.89
N THR A 200 -0.92 20.72 -29.32
CA THR A 200 -1.78 19.93 -28.42
C THR A 200 -1.47 18.46 -28.57
N VAL A 201 -1.42 17.76 -27.46
CA VAL A 201 -1.30 16.30 -27.40
C VAL A 201 -2.45 15.75 -26.58
N VAL A 202 -3.12 14.73 -27.10
CA VAL A 202 -4.15 13.99 -26.38
C VAL A 202 -3.71 12.53 -26.26
N LYS A 203 -3.83 11.98 -25.05
CA LYS A 203 -3.51 10.57 -24.75
C LYS A 203 -4.71 9.93 -24.07
N VAL A 204 -5.03 8.71 -24.47
CA VAL A 204 -6.06 7.88 -23.83
C VAL A 204 -5.49 6.48 -23.62
N ASN A 205 -5.66 5.91 -22.44
CA ASN A 205 -5.32 4.51 -22.20
C ASN A 205 -6.47 3.82 -21.46
N ILE A 206 -6.72 2.58 -21.84
CA ILE A 206 -7.55 1.63 -21.10
C ILE A 206 -6.75 0.34 -20.91
N GLY A 207 -6.95 -0.33 -19.81
CA GLY A 207 -6.25 -1.58 -19.56
C GLY A 207 -6.85 -2.38 -18.43
N GLU A 208 -6.56 -3.65 -18.47
CA GLU A 208 -6.83 -4.60 -17.42
C GLU A 208 -5.51 -5.18 -16.93
N GLY A 209 -5.35 -5.27 -15.63
CA GLY A 209 -4.19 -5.85 -14.97
C GLY A 209 -4.60 -6.88 -13.93
N PHE A 210 -3.63 -7.57 -13.35
CA PHE A 210 -3.86 -8.45 -12.22
C PHE A 210 -2.68 -8.39 -11.24
N ARG A 211 -2.93 -8.83 -10.01
CA ARG A 211 -1.89 -9.06 -9.01
C ARG A 211 -2.11 -10.41 -8.35
N ALA A 212 -1.13 -11.30 -8.47
CA ALA A 212 -1.11 -12.56 -7.74
C ALA A 212 -0.93 -12.31 -6.22
N PRO A 213 -1.55 -13.10 -5.33
CA PRO A 213 -1.30 -13.04 -3.90
C PRO A 213 0.18 -13.30 -3.60
N THR A 214 0.67 -12.71 -2.51
CA THR A 214 2.06 -12.96 -2.08
C THR A 214 2.21 -14.39 -1.55
N MET A 215 3.40 -14.94 -1.60
CA MET A 215 3.66 -16.27 -1.03
C MET A 215 3.41 -16.29 0.48
N SER A 216 3.67 -15.20 1.20
CA SER A 216 3.33 -15.10 2.62
C SER A 216 1.81 -15.16 2.86
N THR A 217 1.00 -14.59 1.99
CA THR A 217 -0.48 -14.71 2.06
C THR A 217 -0.93 -16.17 1.95
N LEU A 218 -0.30 -16.96 1.09
CA LEU A 218 -0.69 -18.33 0.81
C LEU A 218 -0.12 -19.36 1.81
N TYR A 219 1.09 -19.10 2.35
CA TYR A 219 1.89 -20.12 3.03
C TYR A 219 2.33 -19.74 4.45
N ALA A 220 1.99 -18.55 4.96
CA ALA A 220 2.32 -18.19 6.34
C ALA A 220 1.66 -19.13 7.36
N VAL A 221 2.32 -19.40 8.44
CA VAL A 221 1.74 -20.16 9.57
C VAL A 221 0.84 -19.24 10.39
N THR A 222 -0.12 -19.78 11.14
CA THR A 222 -1.06 -18.99 11.95
C THR A 222 -0.32 -18.21 13.05
N THR A 223 -0.51 -16.88 13.10
CA THR A 223 0.07 -16.00 14.13
C THR A 223 -0.92 -15.63 15.21
N PHE A 224 -0.38 -15.40 16.41
CA PHE A 224 -1.11 -14.77 17.49
C PHE A 224 -0.76 -13.27 17.57
N SER A 225 -1.79 -12.44 17.63
CA SER A 225 -1.67 -10.99 17.78
C SER A 225 -2.70 -10.46 18.78
N ALA A 226 -2.58 -9.20 19.14
CA ALA A 226 -3.54 -8.53 20.02
C ALA A 226 -3.87 -7.15 19.42
N ASN A 227 -5.04 -7.05 18.81
CA ASN A 227 -5.51 -5.87 18.12
C ASN A 227 -6.53 -5.10 18.95
N SER A 228 -6.52 -3.77 18.86
CA SER A 228 -7.56 -2.95 19.47
C SER A 228 -8.79 -2.92 18.58
N ALA A 229 -9.96 -3.26 19.13
CA ALA A 229 -11.23 -3.20 18.41
C ALA A 229 -12.41 -2.90 19.36
N TYR A 230 -13.51 -2.44 18.76
CA TYR A 230 -14.78 -2.18 19.45
C TYR A 230 -15.66 -3.43 19.40
N ASP A 231 -16.05 -3.95 20.57
CA ASP A 231 -16.98 -5.06 20.67
C ASP A 231 -18.41 -4.54 20.89
N TYR A 232 -19.03 -4.07 19.81
CA TYR A 232 -20.37 -3.49 19.87
C TYR A 232 -21.45 -4.47 20.33
N LYS A 233 -21.28 -5.77 20.07
CA LYS A 233 -22.20 -6.80 20.55
C LYS A 233 -22.13 -6.97 22.06
N ALA A 234 -20.94 -6.95 22.63
CA ALA A 234 -20.75 -6.97 24.08
C ALA A 234 -21.27 -5.69 24.73
N CYS A 235 -21.03 -4.53 24.13
CA CYS A 235 -21.56 -3.24 24.60
C CYS A 235 -23.08 -3.24 24.62
N ALA A 236 -23.72 -3.63 23.51
CA ALA A 236 -25.18 -3.70 23.41
C ALA A 236 -25.80 -4.63 24.46
N SER A 237 -25.16 -5.78 24.74
CA SER A 237 -25.63 -6.71 25.77
C SER A 237 -25.57 -6.13 27.19
N GLN A 238 -24.72 -5.14 27.42
CA GLN A 238 -24.57 -4.41 28.68
C GLN A 238 -25.39 -3.12 28.71
N GLY A 239 -26.15 -2.82 27.66
CA GLY A 239 -26.92 -1.57 27.52
C GLY A 239 -26.05 -0.34 27.28
N ILE A 240 -24.81 -0.53 26.85
CA ILE A 240 -23.89 0.54 26.45
C ILE A 240 -24.17 0.90 25.00
N SER A 241 -24.36 2.18 24.71
CA SER A 241 -24.56 2.64 23.33
C SER A 241 -23.32 2.38 22.46
N THR A 242 -23.49 2.30 21.15
CA THR A 242 -22.36 2.12 20.22
C THR A 242 -21.36 3.28 20.28
N LEU A 243 -21.83 4.49 20.53
CA LEU A 243 -21.00 5.69 20.65
C LEU A 243 -20.17 5.72 21.95
N ASP A 244 -20.66 5.07 23.01
CA ASP A 244 -19.98 4.99 24.31
C ASP A 244 -19.20 3.68 24.47
N CYS A 245 -19.20 2.80 23.46
CA CYS A 245 -18.52 1.52 23.50
C CYS A 245 -16.99 1.72 23.52
N PRO A 246 -16.28 1.23 24.55
CA PRO A 246 -14.83 1.41 24.60
C PRO A 246 -14.11 0.45 23.66
N SER A 247 -13.04 0.91 23.05
CA SER A 247 -12.07 0.03 22.38
C SER A 247 -11.39 -0.89 23.42
N ARG A 248 -11.17 -2.13 23.03
CA ARG A 248 -10.52 -3.15 23.88
C ARG A 248 -9.47 -3.88 23.06
N GLN A 249 -8.44 -4.36 23.75
CA GLN A 249 -7.47 -5.27 23.16
C GLN A 249 -8.10 -6.66 23.04
N ILE A 250 -8.15 -7.18 21.83
CA ILE A 250 -8.73 -8.48 21.47
C ILE A 250 -7.63 -9.37 20.92
N SER A 251 -7.54 -10.57 21.45
CA SER A 251 -6.63 -11.58 20.91
C SER A 251 -7.05 -11.99 19.51
N THR A 252 -6.11 -12.05 18.58
CA THR A 252 -6.35 -12.36 17.18
C THR A 252 -5.45 -13.50 16.74
N LEU A 253 -5.99 -14.41 15.96
CA LEU A 253 -5.25 -15.45 15.23
C LEU A 253 -5.31 -15.10 13.76
N ASP A 254 -4.17 -14.81 13.17
CA ASP A 254 -4.04 -14.51 11.75
C ASP A 254 -3.47 -15.72 11.01
N ALA A 255 -4.22 -16.25 10.06
CA ALA A 255 -3.88 -17.46 9.32
C ALA A 255 -3.64 -17.16 7.84
N ALA A 256 -2.75 -17.92 7.22
CA ALA A 256 -2.63 -17.94 5.77
C ALA A 256 -3.93 -18.47 5.13
N ASN A 257 -4.14 -18.06 3.89
CA ASN A 257 -5.26 -18.54 3.10
C ASN A 257 -4.78 -18.93 1.70
N ASN A 258 -4.71 -20.23 1.46
CA ASN A 258 -4.29 -20.78 0.17
C ASN A 258 -5.40 -20.77 -0.90
N ALA A 259 -6.61 -20.35 -0.54
CA ALA A 259 -7.72 -20.18 -1.47
C ALA A 259 -7.79 -18.75 -2.07
N VAL A 260 -6.84 -17.87 -1.72
CA VAL A 260 -6.79 -16.52 -2.28
C VAL A 260 -6.39 -16.58 -3.74
N GLU A 261 -7.21 -15.99 -4.59
CA GLU A 261 -6.99 -15.87 -6.04
C GLU A 261 -6.31 -14.54 -6.39
N ALA A 262 -5.88 -14.39 -7.64
CA ALA A 262 -5.38 -13.12 -8.13
C ALA A 262 -6.49 -12.05 -8.14
N GLU A 263 -6.18 -10.83 -7.69
CA GLU A 263 -7.06 -9.69 -7.91
C GLU A 263 -6.89 -9.14 -9.32
N THR A 264 -7.92 -8.52 -9.85
CA THR A 264 -7.90 -7.87 -11.17
C THR A 264 -8.09 -6.37 -11.05
N SER A 265 -7.54 -5.62 -11.99
CA SER A 265 -7.72 -4.18 -12.04
C SER A 265 -8.13 -3.71 -13.42
N GLU A 266 -9.05 -2.77 -13.48
CA GLU A 266 -9.41 -2.01 -14.67
C GLU A 266 -8.90 -0.59 -14.54
N SER A 267 -8.36 -0.03 -15.59
CA SER A 267 -7.84 1.33 -15.59
C SER A 267 -8.25 2.10 -16.84
N PHE A 268 -8.62 3.35 -16.62
CA PHE A 268 -8.83 4.35 -17.66
C PHE A 268 -7.99 5.58 -17.33
N THR A 269 -7.27 6.12 -18.33
CA THR A 269 -6.58 7.40 -18.20
C THR A 269 -6.80 8.26 -19.43
N PHE A 270 -7.03 9.55 -19.20
CA PHE A 270 -7.10 10.56 -20.25
C PHE A 270 -6.16 11.71 -19.89
N SER A 271 -5.41 12.18 -20.88
CA SER A 271 -4.46 13.29 -20.74
C SER A 271 -4.60 14.24 -21.90
N ILE A 272 -4.59 15.53 -21.61
CA ILE A 272 -4.46 16.59 -22.60
C ILE A 272 -3.35 17.56 -22.19
N GLU A 273 -2.42 17.78 -23.07
CA GLU A 273 -1.32 18.72 -22.89
C GLU A 273 -1.37 19.78 -24.00
N HIS A 274 -1.21 21.05 -23.64
CA HIS A 274 -1.21 22.14 -24.59
C HIS A 274 -0.10 23.14 -24.29
N ASP A 275 0.66 23.51 -25.34
CA ASP A 275 1.64 24.58 -25.31
C ASP A 275 1.03 25.82 -25.98
N PHE A 276 0.89 26.89 -25.19
CA PHE A 276 0.27 28.15 -25.61
C PHE A 276 1.22 29.07 -26.38
N GLY A 277 2.43 28.63 -26.72
CA GLY A 277 3.46 29.43 -27.41
C GLY A 277 3.03 30.03 -28.75
N TRP A 278 1.92 29.56 -29.34
CA TRP A 278 1.32 30.17 -30.53
C TRP A 278 0.52 31.46 -30.22
N MET A 279 0.23 31.76 -28.97
CA MET A 279 -0.41 33.01 -28.50
C MET A 279 0.66 33.92 -27.88
N PRO A 280 0.99 35.06 -28.47
CA PRO A 280 2.08 35.92 -27.95
C PRO A 280 1.91 36.38 -26.51
N ALA A 281 0.65 36.46 -26.03
CA ALA A 281 0.35 36.85 -24.65
C ALA A 281 0.58 35.73 -23.64
N LEU A 282 0.68 34.46 -24.07
CA LEU A 282 0.83 33.26 -23.27
C LEU A 282 2.07 32.44 -23.69
N GLU A 283 2.98 33.08 -24.46
CA GLU A 283 4.24 32.45 -24.83
C GLU A 283 5.00 31.97 -23.60
N GLY A 284 5.41 30.70 -23.63
CA GLY A 284 6.04 30.01 -22.48
C GLY A 284 5.10 29.34 -21.51
N LEU A 285 3.77 29.46 -21.68
CA LEU A 285 2.80 28.72 -20.86
C LEU A 285 2.56 27.32 -21.45
N ARG A 286 2.65 26.29 -20.62
CA ARG A 286 2.21 24.92 -20.86
C ARG A 286 1.22 24.50 -19.80
N ALA A 287 0.19 23.78 -20.21
CA ALA A 287 -0.76 23.18 -19.29
C ALA A 287 -0.99 21.71 -19.65
N ARG A 288 -1.04 20.84 -18.65
CA ARG A 288 -1.43 19.44 -18.80
C ARG A 288 -2.52 19.12 -17.78
N PHE A 289 -3.56 18.48 -18.25
CA PHE A 289 -4.63 17.94 -17.44
C PHE A 289 -4.69 16.43 -17.64
N ASP A 290 -4.61 15.68 -16.56
CA ASP A 290 -4.75 14.23 -16.54
C ASP A 290 -5.97 13.86 -15.68
N THR A 291 -6.73 12.85 -16.09
CA THR A 291 -7.73 12.21 -15.22
C THR A 291 -7.59 10.70 -15.31
N TYR A 292 -7.89 10.04 -14.22
CA TYR A 292 -7.79 8.60 -14.13
C TYR A 292 -8.93 7.99 -13.32
N GLU A 293 -9.27 6.77 -13.66
CA GLU A 293 -10.09 5.87 -12.89
C GLU A 293 -9.40 4.51 -12.85
N ILE A 294 -9.22 3.98 -11.65
CA ILE A 294 -8.62 2.67 -11.41
C ILE A 294 -9.54 1.93 -10.46
N THR A 295 -10.04 0.77 -10.90
CA THR A 295 -10.89 -0.12 -10.10
C THR A 295 -10.16 -1.44 -9.92
N VAL A 296 -9.98 -1.87 -8.68
CA VAL A 296 -9.47 -3.19 -8.31
C VAL A 296 -10.64 -4.03 -7.84
N ASN A 297 -10.87 -5.15 -8.51
CA ASN A 297 -11.91 -6.12 -8.19
C ASN A 297 -11.29 -7.33 -7.48
N ASN A 298 -12.06 -7.98 -6.62
CA ASN A 298 -11.57 -9.09 -5.78
C ASN A 298 -10.28 -8.72 -5.04
N ALA A 299 -10.24 -7.52 -4.46
CA ALA A 299 -9.06 -7.01 -3.78
C ALA A 299 -8.56 -7.98 -2.70
N ILE A 300 -7.26 -8.23 -2.70
CA ILE A 300 -6.60 -9.07 -1.70
C ILE A 300 -6.37 -8.23 -0.46
N VAL A 301 -7.20 -8.41 0.56
CA VAL A 301 -7.18 -7.62 1.80
C VAL A 301 -7.19 -8.52 3.03
N ASN A 302 -6.54 -8.08 4.10
CA ASN A 302 -6.70 -8.72 5.41
C ASN A 302 -8.07 -8.38 5.97
N ALA A 303 -8.80 -9.40 6.43
CA ALA A 303 -10.15 -9.25 6.96
C ALA A 303 -10.24 -8.29 8.17
N GLY A 304 -9.16 -8.13 8.92
CA GLY A 304 -9.07 -7.18 10.01
C GLY A 304 -10.02 -7.46 11.18
N THR A 305 -9.52 -7.35 12.39
CA THR A 305 -10.28 -7.68 13.62
C THR A 305 -11.56 -6.86 13.74
N GLN A 306 -11.49 -5.55 13.47
CA GLN A 306 -12.67 -4.67 13.62
C GLN A 306 -13.77 -5.01 12.62
N SER A 307 -13.44 -5.30 11.37
CA SER A 307 -14.42 -5.69 10.35
C SER A 307 -15.17 -6.97 10.73
N ILE A 308 -14.43 -7.96 11.25
CA ILE A 308 -15.01 -9.22 11.71
C ILE A 308 -15.94 -9.00 12.93
N MET A 309 -15.49 -8.20 13.89
CA MET A 309 -16.30 -7.85 15.07
C MET A 309 -17.55 -7.05 14.70
N TRP A 310 -17.43 -6.17 13.73
CA TRP A 310 -18.54 -5.41 13.17
C TRP A 310 -19.60 -6.32 12.55
N ASN A 311 -19.15 -7.26 11.73
CA ASN A 311 -20.06 -8.23 11.12
C ASN A 311 -20.73 -9.16 12.12
N ASP A 312 -20.01 -9.59 13.13
CA ASP A 312 -20.59 -10.34 14.24
C ASP A 312 -21.70 -9.54 14.93
N PHE A 313 -21.55 -8.22 15.01
CA PHE A 313 -22.56 -7.34 15.62
C PHE A 313 -23.80 -7.15 14.76
N ILE A 314 -23.64 -6.83 13.49
CA ILE A 314 -24.77 -6.57 12.59
C ILE A 314 -25.50 -7.83 12.11
N GLY A 315 -24.99 -9.02 12.48
CA GLY A 315 -25.54 -10.30 12.01
C GLY A 315 -25.40 -10.47 10.51
N GLY A 316 -24.38 -9.83 9.91
CA GLY A 316 -24.15 -9.82 8.47
C GLY A 316 -23.83 -11.20 7.93
N THR A 317 -24.34 -11.48 6.74
CA THR A 317 -23.87 -12.56 5.88
C THR A 317 -22.58 -12.13 5.21
N LEU A 318 -21.53 -12.08 5.97
CA LEU A 318 -20.25 -11.83 5.41
C LEU A 318 -19.73 -13.04 4.70
N LEU A 319 -19.16 -12.83 3.51
CA LEU A 319 -18.26 -13.80 2.95
C LEU A 319 -18.98 -15.02 2.38
N THR A 320 -19.87 -14.77 1.43
CA THR A 320 -20.75 -15.81 0.92
C THR A 320 -20.08 -16.85 0.04
N ASP A 321 -18.97 -16.54 -0.63
CA ASP A 321 -18.47 -17.44 -1.67
C ASP A 321 -17.11 -18.11 -1.36
N ASN A 322 -16.33 -17.58 -0.42
CA ASN A 322 -14.98 -18.10 -0.12
C ASN A 322 -14.77 -18.57 1.33
N TYR A 323 -15.80 -18.57 2.16
CA TYR A 323 -15.72 -19.00 3.54
C TYR A 323 -16.79 -20.00 3.89
N GLU A 324 -16.36 -21.15 4.35
CA GLU A 324 -17.26 -22.11 4.95
C GLU A 324 -17.65 -21.67 6.38
N TYR A 325 -18.91 -21.38 6.58
CA TYR A 325 -19.45 -21.19 7.93
C TYR A 325 -19.70 -22.54 8.57
N TYR A 326 -19.21 -22.69 9.79
CA TYR A 326 -19.52 -23.84 10.60
C TYR A 326 -20.60 -23.46 11.60
N ASP A 327 -21.74 -24.09 11.54
CA ASP A 327 -22.78 -23.98 12.55
C ASP A 327 -22.53 -24.89 13.78
N ALA A 328 -23.51 -25.00 14.68
CA ALA A 328 -23.37 -25.69 15.96
C ALA A 328 -22.95 -27.16 15.87
N ASP A 329 -23.16 -27.80 14.74
CA ASP A 329 -22.84 -29.21 14.53
C ASP A 329 -21.52 -29.44 13.80
N GLY A 330 -20.82 -28.36 13.43
CA GLY A 330 -19.52 -28.42 12.77
C GLY A 330 -19.60 -28.76 11.27
N VAL A 331 -20.79 -28.66 10.69
CA VAL A 331 -21.01 -28.81 9.26
C VAL A 331 -20.95 -27.43 8.61
N SER A 332 -20.44 -27.38 7.39
CA SER A 332 -20.47 -26.18 6.56
C SER A 332 -21.89 -25.61 6.54
N GLY A 333 -22.05 -24.38 7.03
CA GLY A 333 -23.37 -23.82 7.28
C GLY A 333 -24.15 -23.63 5.99
N ASP A 334 -25.27 -24.31 5.90
CA ASP A 334 -26.26 -24.13 4.83
C ASP A 334 -27.12 -22.87 5.00
N GLY A 335 -26.77 -22.01 5.97
CA GLY A 335 -27.53 -20.78 6.29
C GLY A 335 -28.88 -21.03 6.98
N THR A 336 -29.14 -22.25 7.42
CA THR A 336 -30.47 -22.62 8.01
C THR A 336 -30.57 -22.39 9.51
N ALA A 337 -29.48 -22.11 10.20
CA ALA A 337 -29.51 -21.65 11.60
C ALA A 337 -30.04 -20.20 11.62
N ALA A 338 -31.32 -20.09 11.81
CA ALA A 338 -32.08 -18.85 11.75
C ALA A 338 -31.36 -17.71 12.51
N GLY A 339 -30.83 -16.75 11.78
CA GLY A 339 -30.36 -15.47 12.30
C GLY A 339 -28.96 -15.44 12.89
N ASN A 340 -28.11 -16.46 12.73
CA ASN A 340 -26.74 -16.43 13.18
C ASN A 340 -25.75 -17.07 12.20
N PRO A 341 -25.23 -16.29 11.24
CA PRO A 341 -24.26 -16.78 10.26
C PRO A 341 -22.94 -17.26 10.90
N LEU A 342 -22.72 -16.91 12.15
CA LEU A 342 -21.54 -17.35 12.90
C LEU A 342 -21.80 -18.57 13.79
N GLY A 343 -22.92 -19.27 13.64
CA GLY A 343 -23.28 -20.52 14.30
C GLY A 343 -22.81 -20.69 15.76
N THR A 344 -23.45 -21.55 16.51
CA THR A 344 -23.05 -21.93 17.87
C THR A 344 -22.17 -23.20 17.87
N GLY A 345 -21.43 -23.43 16.78
CA GLY A 345 -20.68 -24.67 16.57
C GLY A 345 -19.59 -24.93 17.61
N THR A 346 -19.53 -26.16 18.07
CA THR A 346 -18.45 -26.70 18.88
C THR A 346 -17.41 -27.43 18.05
N SER A 347 -17.30 -27.12 16.76
CA SER A 347 -16.37 -27.83 15.88
C SER A 347 -14.93 -27.71 16.36
N ALA A 348 -14.26 -28.84 16.40
CA ALA A 348 -12.88 -28.95 16.87
C ALA A 348 -11.85 -28.47 15.82
N THR A 349 -12.27 -28.20 14.61
CA THR A 349 -11.37 -27.85 13.51
C THR A 349 -11.91 -26.68 12.70
N CYS A 350 -11.17 -25.57 12.65
CA CYS A 350 -11.37 -24.54 11.64
C CYS A 350 -10.56 -24.87 10.40
N PRO A 351 -11.11 -24.69 9.21
CA PRO A 351 -10.30 -24.69 8.01
C PRO A 351 -9.30 -23.54 8.05
N GLU A 352 -8.18 -23.74 7.41
CA GLU A 352 -7.20 -22.70 7.18
C GLU A 352 -7.86 -21.56 6.39
N GLY A 353 -7.63 -20.32 6.82
CA GLY A 353 -8.24 -19.15 6.21
C GLY A 353 -9.64 -18.75 6.69
N ALA A 354 -10.25 -19.48 7.62
CA ALA A 354 -11.55 -19.10 8.16
C ALA A 354 -11.50 -17.88 9.09
N THR A 355 -12.51 -17.01 9.00
CA THR A 355 -12.73 -15.91 9.95
C THR A 355 -13.77 -16.27 10.98
N TYR A 356 -13.56 -15.90 12.24
CA TYR A 356 -14.49 -16.23 13.34
C TYR A 356 -14.27 -15.38 14.58
N VAL A 357 -15.30 -15.36 15.46
CA VAL A 357 -15.22 -14.74 16.78
C VAL A 357 -15.50 -15.81 17.84
N LYS A 358 -14.60 -15.90 18.82
CA LYS A 358 -14.81 -16.71 20.02
C LYS A 358 -14.97 -15.80 21.23
N ARG A 359 -16.08 -15.96 21.97
CA ARG A 359 -16.41 -15.19 23.16
C ARG A 359 -16.45 -16.06 24.41
N LEU A 360 -15.99 -15.50 25.55
CA LEU A 360 -15.96 -16.14 26.84
C LEU A 360 -17.02 -15.62 27.77
N GLY A 361 -17.48 -16.54 28.68
CA GLY A 361 -18.10 -16.19 29.96
C GLY A 361 -19.47 -15.54 29.89
N VAL A 362 -20.12 -15.56 28.73
CA VAL A 362 -21.46 -15.03 28.54
C VAL A 362 -22.38 -16.18 28.18
N SER A 363 -23.65 -16.11 28.60
CA SER A 363 -24.59 -17.17 28.29
C SER A 363 -24.65 -17.38 26.76
N GLU A 364 -24.47 -18.60 26.34
CA GLU A 364 -24.37 -19.04 24.95
C GLU A 364 -25.53 -18.58 24.06
N SER A 365 -26.62 -18.12 24.65
CA SER A 365 -27.82 -17.63 23.95
C SER A 365 -27.67 -16.24 23.33
N ILE A 366 -26.62 -15.48 23.65
CA ILE A 366 -26.47 -14.07 23.20
C ILE A 366 -25.38 -13.90 22.16
N TYR A 367 -24.42 -14.84 22.08
CA TYR A 367 -23.26 -14.72 21.21
C TYR A 367 -23.05 -15.96 20.37
N ALA A 368 -22.71 -15.74 19.11
CA ALA A 368 -22.16 -16.80 18.28
C ALA A 368 -20.80 -17.21 18.83
N ILE A 369 -20.73 -18.35 19.48
CA ILE A 369 -19.47 -18.90 19.94
C ILE A 369 -18.96 -19.84 18.87
N ARG A 370 -17.85 -19.51 18.26
CA ARG A 370 -17.08 -20.45 17.46
C ARG A 370 -15.77 -20.72 18.11
N SER A 371 -15.49 -21.97 18.34
CA SER A 371 -14.18 -22.44 18.74
C SER A 371 -13.62 -23.31 17.65
N CYS A 372 -12.80 -22.72 16.81
CA CYS A 372 -12.09 -23.49 15.82
C CYS A 372 -10.80 -24.10 16.37
N LEU A 373 -10.30 -23.62 17.51
CA LEU A 373 -9.07 -24.11 18.12
C LEU A 373 -9.35 -24.53 19.55
N ASN A 374 -9.14 -25.80 19.86
CA ASN A 374 -9.30 -26.35 21.21
C ASN A 374 -8.49 -25.54 22.22
N GLY A 375 -9.16 -25.05 23.26
CA GLY A 375 -8.57 -24.54 24.48
C GLY A 375 -8.21 -23.06 24.51
N ARG A 376 -8.37 -22.28 23.42
CA ARG A 376 -8.20 -20.83 23.47
C ARG A 376 -9.55 -20.13 23.56
N THR A 377 -9.56 -19.12 24.36
CA THR A 377 -10.75 -18.38 24.75
C THR A 377 -10.51 -16.92 24.44
N ASP A 378 -11.53 -16.25 23.94
CA ASP A 378 -11.57 -14.82 23.68
C ASP A 378 -10.60 -14.35 22.60
N TYR A 379 -10.82 -14.79 21.35
CA TYR A 379 -10.04 -14.36 20.22
C TYR A 379 -10.88 -14.25 18.92
N VAL A 380 -10.34 -13.52 17.97
CA VAL A 380 -10.86 -13.37 16.60
C VAL A 380 -9.91 -14.08 15.64
N GLY A 381 -10.43 -14.99 14.83
CA GLY A 381 -9.71 -15.55 13.69
C GLY A 381 -9.80 -14.60 12.51
N THR A 382 -8.68 -14.29 11.89
CA THR A 382 -8.59 -13.45 10.70
C THR A 382 -7.68 -14.08 9.66
N SER A 383 -7.86 -13.69 8.42
CA SER A 383 -7.02 -14.10 7.29
C SER A 383 -7.11 -13.08 6.16
N THR A 384 -6.23 -13.21 5.19
CA THR A 384 -6.31 -12.47 3.94
C THR A 384 -7.32 -13.14 3.00
N VAL A 385 -8.09 -12.34 2.29
CA VAL A 385 -9.24 -12.78 1.48
C VAL A 385 -9.37 -11.96 0.21
N ASN A 386 -10.04 -12.52 -0.80
CA ASN A 386 -10.46 -11.79 -2.00
C ASN A 386 -11.84 -11.20 -1.77
N ILE A 387 -11.89 -9.96 -1.39
CA ILE A 387 -13.15 -9.33 -1.11
C ILE A 387 -13.11 -7.85 -1.42
N GLY A 388 -14.24 -7.40 -1.93
CA GLY A 388 -14.45 -6.00 -2.10
C GLY A 388 -13.89 -5.42 -3.38
N MET A 389 -14.10 -4.14 -3.48
CA MET A 389 -13.67 -3.29 -4.57
C MET A 389 -12.89 -2.11 -3.99
N LEU A 390 -11.78 -1.78 -4.63
CA LEU A 390 -11.07 -0.52 -4.39
C LEU A 390 -11.17 0.31 -5.67
N GLN A 391 -11.64 1.53 -5.58
CA GLN A 391 -11.74 2.43 -6.72
C GLN A 391 -11.08 3.77 -6.40
N HIS A 392 -10.24 4.24 -7.30
CA HIS A 392 -9.61 5.54 -7.23
C HIS A 392 -9.97 6.35 -8.47
N ILE A 393 -10.55 7.53 -8.27
CA ILE A 393 -10.86 8.48 -9.33
C ILE A 393 -10.24 9.82 -8.95
N GLY A 394 -9.50 10.41 -9.88
CA GLY A 394 -8.85 11.68 -9.62
C GLY A 394 -8.42 12.41 -10.88
N TYR A 395 -7.86 13.59 -10.67
CA TYR A 395 -7.26 14.37 -11.73
C TYR A 395 -6.03 15.13 -11.23
N ASP A 396 -5.13 15.36 -12.19
CA ASP A 396 -3.93 16.16 -11.98
C ASP A 396 -3.92 17.34 -12.94
N LEU A 397 -3.48 18.50 -12.47
CA LEU A 397 -3.27 19.70 -13.28
C LEU A 397 -1.83 20.17 -13.10
N PHE A 398 -1.12 20.25 -14.21
CA PHE A 398 0.25 20.77 -14.27
C PHE A 398 0.26 22.06 -15.07
N LEU A 399 0.83 23.10 -14.52
CA LEU A 399 1.03 24.39 -15.18
C LEU A 399 2.50 24.77 -15.07
N ASP A 400 3.10 25.08 -16.20
CA ASP A 400 4.46 25.61 -16.31
C ASP A 400 4.41 26.90 -17.12
N TYR A 401 5.02 27.96 -16.60
CA TYR A 401 5.14 29.22 -17.30
C TYR A 401 6.55 29.77 -17.22
N THR A 402 7.24 29.74 -18.34
CA THR A 402 8.60 30.28 -18.48
C THR A 402 8.58 31.61 -19.19
N MET A 403 9.20 32.61 -18.59
CA MET A 403 9.36 33.93 -19.20
C MET A 403 10.80 34.42 -19.12
N GLU A 404 11.25 35.11 -20.17
CA GLU A 404 12.51 35.84 -20.14
C GLU A 404 12.37 37.14 -19.34
N VAL A 405 13.35 37.38 -18.47
CA VAL A 405 13.39 38.55 -17.63
C VAL A 405 14.52 39.44 -18.07
N PRO A 406 14.25 40.72 -18.43
CA PRO A 406 15.29 41.67 -18.76
C PRO A 406 16.19 41.94 -17.55
N ASN A 407 17.37 42.45 -17.82
CA ASN A 407 18.33 42.76 -16.75
C ASN A 407 17.78 43.79 -15.75
N TRP A 408 17.35 43.30 -14.58
CA TRP A 408 16.91 44.13 -13.44
C TRP A 408 18.05 44.50 -12.48
N GLY A 409 19.30 44.48 -12.94
CA GLY A 409 20.49 44.80 -12.15
C GLY A 409 21.28 43.61 -11.67
N VAL A 410 20.82 42.38 -11.96
CA VAL A 410 21.48 41.10 -11.61
C VAL A 410 21.85 40.25 -12.81
N GLY A 411 21.48 40.69 -14.03
CA GLY A 411 21.65 39.95 -15.30
C GLY A 411 20.32 39.67 -15.99
N GLU A 412 20.39 39.31 -17.27
CA GLU A 412 19.27 38.71 -18.00
C GLU A 412 19.06 37.30 -17.45
N GLY A 413 17.80 36.86 -17.39
CA GLY A 413 17.49 35.56 -16.82
C GLY A 413 16.16 34.99 -17.28
N THR A 414 15.83 33.81 -16.77
CA THR A 414 14.53 33.17 -16.94
C THR A 414 13.83 33.03 -15.61
N LEU A 415 12.53 33.20 -15.63
CA LEU A 415 11.63 33.01 -14.52
C LEU A 415 10.64 31.92 -14.89
N ASP A 416 10.69 30.81 -14.13
CA ASP A 416 9.83 29.66 -14.34
C ASP A 416 8.86 29.55 -13.16
N PHE A 417 7.57 29.69 -13.43
CA PHE A 417 6.50 29.40 -12.49
C PHE A 417 5.98 28.01 -12.77
N PHE A 418 5.77 27.21 -11.74
CA PHE A 418 5.14 25.91 -11.88
C PHE A 418 4.08 25.68 -10.82
N MET A 419 3.13 24.83 -11.14
CA MET A 419 2.11 24.33 -10.25
C MET A 419 1.79 22.88 -10.62
N ASP A 420 1.92 21.98 -9.64
CA ASP A 420 1.49 20.60 -9.70
C ASP A 420 0.35 20.44 -8.71
N TYR A 421 -0.84 20.21 -9.19
CA TYR A 421 -2.05 20.05 -8.39
C TYR A 421 -2.64 18.67 -8.62
N SER A 422 -2.87 17.91 -7.55
CA SER A 422 -3.52 16.61 -7.55
C SER A 422 -4.75 16.63 -6.67
N ASP A 423 -5.87 16.20 -7.21
CA ASP A 423 -7.13 15.99 -6.51
C ASP A 423 -7.56 14.54 -6.71
N MET A 424 -7.54 13.78 -5.64
CA MET A 424 -8.15 12.47 -5.58
C MET A 424 -9.61 12.68 -5.14
N GLY A 425 -10.52 12.79 -6.11
CA GLY A 425 -11.93 13.07 -5.86
C GLY A 425 -12.62 11.92 -5.13
N GLU A 426 -12.24 10.66 -5.47
CA GLU A 426 -12.81 9.47 -4.87
C GLU A 426 -11.75 8.41 -4.61
N ALA A 427 -11.80 7.80 -3.42
CA ALA A 427 -11.08 6.60 -3.05
C ALA A 427 -12.07 5.65 -2.36
N ASN A 428 -12.88 4.99 -3.17
CA ASN A 428 -13.96 4.14 -2.70
C ASN A 428 -13.44 2.77 -2.28
N SER A 429 -13.91 2.28 -1.14
CA SER A 429 -13.75 0.90 -0.70
C SER A 429 -15.04 0.42 -0.05
N ASP A 430 -15.15 -0.89 0.17
CA ASP A 430 -16.21 -1.37 1.04
C ASP A 430 -16.03 -0.80 2.45
N ALA A 431 -17.11 -0.40 3.09
CA ALA A 431 -17.07 0.22 4.43
C ALA A 431 -16.39 -0.70 5.46
N PHE A 432 -16.57 -1.99 5.29
CA PHE A 432 -15.82 -3.07 5.96
C PHE A 432 -15.99 -4.34 5.12
N ILE A 433 -15.18 -5.33 5.36
CA ILE A 433 -15.21 -6.58 4.60
C ILE A 433 -16.61 -7.19 4.58
N GLY A 434 -17.15 -7.43 3.37
CA GLY A 434 -18.49 -7.94 3.11
C GLY A 434 -19.61 -6.94 3.33
N SER A 435 -19.31 -5.67 3.51
CA SER A 435 -20.33 -4.62 3.46
C SER A 435 -20.87 -4.47 2.04
N VAL A 436 -22.18 -4.28 1.94
CA VAL A 436 -22.82 -3.84 0.68
C VAL A 436 -22.72 -2.33 0.48
N LYS A 437 -22.20 -1.62 1.49
CA LYS A 437 -22.01 -0.18 1.44
C LYS A 437 -20.56 0.16 1.16
N GLN A 438 -20.38 1.09 0.26
CA GLN A 438 -19.10 1.68 -0.04
C GLN A 438 -18.89 2.98 0.71
N VAL A 439 -17.65 3.28 1.00
CA VAL A 439 -17.19 4.50 1.66
C VAL A 439 -16.15 5.17 0.78
N ASN A 440 -16.31 6.47 0.57
CA ASN A 440 -15.25 7.29 0.02
C ASN A 440 -14.27 7.68 1.14
N ASN A 441 -13.07 7.13 1.11
CA ASN A 441 -12.02 7.35 2.12
C ASN A 441 -11.37 8.74 2.04
N ILE A 442 -11.61 9.50 0.98
CA ILE A 442 -11.08 10.86 0.86
C ILE A 442 -11.59 11.75 1.99
N GLY A 443 -10.66 12.43 2.66
CA GLY A 443 -10.93 13.25 3.83
C GLY A 443 -11.08 12.48 5.13
N PHE A 444 -10.74 11.17 5.18
CA PHE A 444 -10.50 10.43 6.41
C PHE A 444 -9.06 10.61 6.91
N SER A 445 -8.82 10.15 8.13
CA SER A 445 -7.51 10.18 8.77
C SER A 445 -6.40 9.64 7.85
N GLY A 446 -5.45 10.51 7.53
CA GLY A 446 -4.32 10.16 6.67
C GLY A 446 -4.58 10.17 5.15
N PHE A 447 -5.81 10.49 4.70
CA PHE A 447 -6.20 10.55 3.28
C PHE A 447 -6.71 11.93 2.85
N PRO A 448 -5.84 12.96 2.78
CA PRO A 448 -6.21 14.25 2.23
C PRO A 448 -6.56 14.12 0.74
N GLY A 449 -7.67 14.72 0.31
CA GLY A 449 -8.09 14.66 -1.09
C GLY A 449 -7.19 15.46 -2.02
N VAL A 450 -6.65 16.56 -1.53
CA VAL A 450 -5.91 17.53 -2.33
C VAL A 450 -4.46 17.62 -1.88
N ARG A 451 -3.54 17.60 -2.84
CA ARG A 451 -2.12 17.94 -2.63
C ARG A 451 -1.64 18.80 -3.79
N TYR A 452 -0.90 19.84 -3.50
CA TYR A 452 -0.31 20.66 -4.55
C TYR A 452 1.02 21.27 -4.16
N ASN A 453 1.84 21.46 -5.17
CA ASN A 453 3.09 22.19 -5.06
C ASN A 453 3.04 23.34 -6.05
N TYR A 454 3.51 24.50 -5.67
CA TYR A 454 3.74 25.60 -6.60
C TYR A 454 5.00 26.33 -6.24
N GLY A 455 5.61 26.93 -7.23
CA GLY A 455 6.87 27.60 -6.98
C GLY A 455 7.31 28.49 -8.11
N VAL A 456 8.43 29.13 -7.87
CA VAL A 456 9.13 29.96 -8.81
C VAL A 456 10.62 29.67 -8.79
N ASN A 457 11.18 29.49 -9.97
CA ASN A 457 12.63 29.37 -10.18
C ASN A 457 13.09 30.61 -10.95
N TYR A 458 14.08 31.29 -10.44
CA TYR A 458 14.75 32.38 -11.17
C TYR A 458 16.19 31.99 -11.45
N SER A 459 16.52 31.88 -12.72
CA SER A 459 17.86 31.56 -13.22
C SER A 459 18.47 32.75 -13.92
N PHE A 460 19.66 33.17 -13.55
CA PHE A 460 20.39 34.27 -14.16
C PHE A 460 21.89 34.00 -14.16
N ASP A 461 22.54 34.20 -15.31
CA ASP A 461 23.93 33.85 -15.53
C ASP A 461 24.21 32.40 -15.09
N LYS A 462 24.99 32.20 -14.05
CA LYS A 462 25.33 30.91 -13.46
C LYS A 462 24.59 30.61 -12.16
N TYR A 463 23.74 31.49 -11.70
CA TYR A 463 23.02 31.37 -10.43
C TYR A 463 21.56 30.99 -10.63
N TYR A 464 20.99 30.34 -9.65
CA TYR A 464 19.54 30.14 -9.56
C TYR A 464 19.04 30.28 -8.13
N VAL A 465 17.80 30.71 -8.02
CA VAL A 465 17.03 30.79 -6.78
C VAL A 465 15.70 30.08 -7.01
N SER A 466 15.30 29.20 -6.11
CA SER A 466 14.03 28.48 -6.17
C SER A 466 13.28 28.63 -4.85
N LEU A 467 12.01 28.99 -4.95
CA LEU A 467 11.06 28.99 -3.84
C LEU A 467 9.93 28.03 -4.20
N ILE A 468 9.66 27.07 -3.32
CA ILE A 468 8.67 26.03 -3.55
C ILE A 468 7.76 25.95 -2.32
N ASN A 469 6.47 26.09 -2.50
CA ASN A 469 5.49 25.83 -1.46
C ASN A 469 4.85 24.47 -1.69
N ARG A 470 4.73 23.66 -0.62
CA ARG A 470 4.11 22.34 -0.63
C ARG A 470 2.91 22.35 0.27
N VAL A 471 1.79 21.86 -0.23
CA VAL A 471 0.52 21.90 0.50
C VAL A 471 -0.11 20.52 0.51
N ILE A 472 -0.57 20.13 1.69
CA ILE A 472 -1.36 18.93 1.95
C ILE A 472 -2.71 19.41 2.50
N GLY A 473 -3.80 19.00 1.83
CA GLY A 473 -5.16 19.42 2.20
C GLY A 473 -5.63 18.87 3.54
N ASP A 474 -6.74 19.38 3.99
CA ASP A 474 -7.40 19.01 5.24
C ASP A 474 -8.07 17.62 5.17
N PHE A 475 -8.31 17.03 6.34
CA PHE A 475 -9.07 15.79 6.51
C PHE A 475 -9.65 15.66 7.91
N LYS A 476 -10.58 14.71 8.12
CA LYS A 476 -11.12 14.38 9.45
C LYS A 476 -10.21 13.39 10.17
N LEU A 477 -10.15 13.51 11.50
CA LEU A 477 -9.21 12.73 12.31
C LEU A 477 -9.69 11.33 12.65
N SER A 478 -10.99 11.08 12.59
CA SER A 478 -11.57 9.78 12.92
C SER A 478 -12.73 9.42 12.00
N GLU A 479 -13.12 8.18 12.08
CA GLU A 479 -14.30 7.62 11.46
C GLU A 479 -15.20 7.00 12.55
N GLU A 480 -16.50 7.06 12.33
CA GLU A 480 -17.50 6.47 13.23
C GLU A 480 -18.48 5.63 12.43
N PRO A 481 -19.06 4.59 13.05
CA PRO A 481 -20.15 3.86 12.44
C PRO A 481 -21.34 4.76 12.14
N GLU A 482 -21.90 4.63 10.95
CA GLU A 482 -23.10 5.38 10.56
C GLU A 482 -24.33 4.88 11.34
N VAL A 483 -24.96 5.79 12.06
CA VAL A 483 -26.19 5.54 12.83
C VAL A 483 -27.31 6.37 12.25
N VAL A 484 -28.41 5.73 11.82
CA VAL A 484 -29.63 6.41 11.35
C VAL A 484 -30.80 5.94 12.22
N ASP A 485 -31.54 6.88 12.79
CA ASP A 485 -32.67 6.63 13.70
C ASP A 485 -32.30 5.72 14.90
N GLY A 486 -31.04 5.74 15.33
CA GLY A 486 -30.52 4.94 16.44
C GLY A 486 -30.10 3.52 16.06
N GLU A 487 -30.20 3.16 14.78
CA GLU A 487 -29.74 1.87 14.26
C GLU A 487 -28.48 2.03 13.41
N LEU A 488 -27.58 1.06 13.52
CA LEU A 488 -26.37 0.98 12.71
C LEU A 488 -26.72 0.57 11.29
N THR A 489 -26.27 1.33 10.32
CA THR A 489 -26.60 1.10 8.89
C THR A 489 -25.58 0.20 8.19
N GLY A 490 -24.45 -0.09 8.84
CA GLY A 490 -23.32 -0.78 8.21
C GLY A 490 -22.46 0.15 7.35
N GLY A 491 -22.66 1.45 7.41
CA GLY A 491 -21.79 2.47 6.83
C GLY A 491 -20.83 3.06 7.84
N ILE A 492 -19.90 3.89 7.35
CA ILE A 492 -18.94 4.66 8.13
C ILE A 492 -19.07 6.14 7.74
N VAL A 493 -18.99 7.02 8.71
CA VAL A 493 -19.00 8.48 8.51
C VAL A 493 -17.73 9.12 9.04
N LYS A 494 -17.29 10.17 8.40
CA LYS A 494 -16.15 10.97 8.83
C LYS A 494 -16.52 11.73 10.09
N ALA A 495 -15.70 11.61 11.13
CA ALA A 495 -15.99 12.14 12.45
C ALA A 495 -14.79 12.85 13.09
N GLY A 496 -15.02 13.41 14.27
CA GLY A 496 -14.00 14.07 15.06
C GLY A 496 -13.59 15.44 14.52
N ASN A 497 -12.47 15.97 15.04
CA ASN A 497 -11.91 17.24 14.62
C ASN A 497 -11.34 17.16 13.20
N SER A 498 -11.29 18.29 12.51
CA SER A 498 -10.56 18.40 11.26
C SER A 498 -9.08 18.60 11.54
N GLN A 499 -8.24 17.95 10.75
CA GLN A 499 -6.85 18.30 10.57
C GLN A 499 -6.80 19.39 9.51
N ASP A 500 -6.23 20.54 9.85
CA ASP A 500 -6.16 21.68 8.94
C ASP A 500 -5.15 21.43 7.80
N GLU A 501 -5.23 22.24 6.76
CA GLU A 501 -4.25 22.27 5.68
C GLU A 501 -2.84 22.50 6.25
N TYR A 502 -1.87 21.73 5.78
CA TYR A 502 -0.46 21.84 6.14
C TYR A 502 0.36 22.34 4.97
N SER A 503 1.13 23.40 5.18
CA SER A 503 1.91 24.05 4.15
C SER A 503 3.34 24.33 4.62
N THR A 504 4.34 24.08 3.78
CA THR A 504 5.75 24.38 4.05
C THR A 504 6.39 25.08 2.86
N LEU A 505 7.31 26.00 3.14
CA LEU A 505 8.07 26.75 2.14
C LEU A 505 9.51 26.24 2.09
N ASP A 506 10.00 25.90 0.89
CA ASP A 506 11.38 25.50 0.63
C ASP A 506 12.13 26.60 -0.13
N LEU A 507 13.39 26.84 0.22
CA LEU A 507 14.31 27.74 -0.48
C LEU A 507 15.52 26.95 -1.01
N GLN A 508 15.89 27.18 -2.26
CA GLN A 508 17.15 26.68 -2.81
C GLN A 508 17.92 27.83 -3.48
N LEU A 509 19.21 27.85 -3.26
CA LEU A 509 20.16 28.77 -3.90
C LEU A 509 21.25 27.94 -4.54
N GLY A 510 21.59 28.21 -5.79
CA GLY A 510 22.61 27.42 -6.45
C GLY A 510 23.45 28.20 -7.45
N ALA A 511 24.59 27.63 -7.80
CA ALA A 511 25.47 28.16 -8.82
C ALA A 511 26.13 27.03 -9.64
N ASP A 512 26.21 27.25 -10.96
CA ASP A 512 27.00 26.44 -11.88
C ASP A 512 28.42 27.05 -11.99
N LEU A 513 29.42 26.38 -11.42
CA LEU A 513 30.80 26.82 -11.39
C LEU A 513 31.64 26.27 -12.57
N GLY A 514 30.97 25.77 -13.61
CA GLY A 514 31.58 25.17 -14.78
C GLY A 514 32.37 23.91 -14.44
N SER A 515 33.70 23.92 -14.69
CA SER A 515 34.55 22.75 -14.40
C SER A 515 34.68 22.41 -12.90
N LEU A 516 34.28 23.31 -12.02
CA LEU A 516 34.23 23.06 -10.57
C LEU A 516 32.90 22.44 -10.11
N GLY A 517 31.97 22.19 -11.06
CA GLY A 517 30.68 21.53 -10.79
C GLY A 517 29.60 22.50 -10.36
N LYS A 518 28.48 21.91 -9.89
CA LYS A 518 27.29 22.65 -9.42
C LYS A 518 27.21 22.60 -7.91
N VAL A 519 26.97 23.73 -7.29
CA VAL A 519 26.72 23.84 -5.86
C VAL A 519 25.29 24.27 -5.60
N THR A 520 24.68 23.69 -4.58
CA THR A 520 23.32 24.03 -4.12
C THR A 520 23.32 24.11 -2.60
N PHE A 521 22.78 25.18 -2.08
CA PHE A 521 22.40 25.30 -0.68
C PHE A 521 20.87 25.34 -0.62
N GLY A 522 20.27 24.53 0.25
CA GLY A 522 18.82 24.49 0.40
C GLY A 522 18.38 24.51 1.85
N ILE A 523 17.22 25.07 2.07
CA ILE A 523 16.49 25.03 3.33
C ILE A 523 15.11 24.48 3.02
N LEU A 524 14.79 23.33 3.59
CA LEU A 524 13.46 22.75 3.57
C LEU A 524 12.69 23.24 4.79
N ASN A 525 11.41 23.52 4.62
CA ASN A 525 10.55 24.08 5.66
C ASN A 525 11.16 25.37 6.28
N LEU A 526 11.36 26.38 5.44
CA LEU A 526 12.03 27.64 5.79
C LEU A 526 11.27 28.38 6.90
N ASP A 527 9.98 28.25 6.95
CA ASP A 527 9.06 28.84 7.92
C ASP A 527 8.95 28.02 9.22
N ASP A 528 9.67 26.89 9.31
CA ASP A 528 9.77 26.01 10.49
C ASP A 528 8.40 25.60 11.04
N VAL A 529 7.47 25.27 10.14
CA VAL A 529 6.12 24.83 10.51
C VAL A 529 6.20 23.43 11.12
N ASP A 530 5.70 23.29 12.33
CA ASP A 530 5.61 21.99 12.97
C ASP A 530 4.55 21.10 12.27
N PRO A 531 4.82 19.80 12.10
CA PRO A 531 3.81 18.88 11.60
C PRO A 531 2.65 18.76 12.58
N LEU A 532 1.46 18.61 12.01
CA LEU A 532 0.24 18.53 12.79
C LEU A 532 0.19 17.23 13.60
N PRO A 533 -0.26 17.28 14.88
CA PRO A 533 -0.24 16.09 15.75
C PRO A 533 -1.20 15.00 15.28
N ASP A 534 -0.77 13.75 15.39
CA ASP A 534 -1.62 12.58 15.19
C ASP A 534 -2.47 12.34 16.44
N GLN A 535 -3.76 12.65 16.36
CA GLN A 535 -4.69 12.45 17.47
C GLN A 535 -5.19 10.99 17.60
N THR A 536 -4.79 10.10 16.69
CA THR A 536 -5.08 8.65 16.83
C THR A 536 -4.24 7.98 17.91
N GLY A 537 -3.21 8.66 18.42
CA GLY A 537 -2.49 8.30 19.64
C GLY A 537 -1.35 7.31 19.49
N ASN A 538 -1.00 6.91 18.26
CA ASN A 538 0.10 5.98 18.02
C ASN A 538 1.45 6.69 17.84
N TYR A 539 1.44 7.90 17.29
CA TYR A 539 2.63 8.70 16.99
C TYR A 539 2.35 10.18 17.30
N GLU A 540 3.39 10.97 17.42
CA GLU A 540 3.23 12.41 17.64
C GLU A 540 2.63 13.11 16.41
N THR A 541 2.89 12.57 15.21
CA THR A 541 2.39 13.11 13.93
C THR A 541 2.08 11.99 12.94
N TYR A 542 1.37 12.31 11.84
CA TYR A 542 1.16 11.38 10.72
C TYR A 542 2.45 11.17 9.93
N ILE A 543 3.29 10.22 10.34
CA ILE A 543 4.65 9.97 9.81
C ILE A 543 4.66 9.76 8.29
N GLY A 544 3.60 9.19 7.71
CA GLY A 544 3.49 8.97 6.27
C GLY A 544 3.12 10.22 5.46
N LEU A 545 2.65 11.29 6.12
CA LEU A 545 2.17 12.51 5.48
C LEU A 545 3.15 13.67 5.64
N TYR A 546 3.69 13.86 6.83
CA TYR A 546 4.46 15.04 7.20
C TYR A 546 5.92 14.70 7.47
N ASP A 547 6.80 15.65 7.15
CA ASP A 547 8.22 15.56 7.51
C ASP A 547 8.42 16.09 8.94
N ASN A 548 8.82 15.22 9.85
CA ASN A 548 8.98 15.53 11.27
C ASN A 548 10.33 16.19 11.61
N ARG A 549 11.18 16.47 10.61
CA ARG A 549 12.52 17.03 10.86
C ARG A 549 12.52 18.53 11.14
N GLY A 550 11.38 19.22 10.93
CA GLY A 550 11.31 20.68 11.00
C GLY A 550 12.19 21.35 9.93
N MET A 551 12.64 22.57 10.20
CA MET A 551 13.53 23.29 9.29
C MET A 551 14.86 22.55 9.13
N THR A 552 15.16 22.13 7.90
CA THR A 552 16.38 21.36 7.58
C THR A 552 17.18 22.05 6.49
N SER A 553 18.46 22.30 6.75
CA SER A 553 19.37 22.85 5.75
C SER A 553 20.29 21.78 5.18
N TYR A 554 20.63 21.91 3.91
CA TYR A 554 21.56 21.02 3.25
C TYR A 554 22.48 21.77 2.28
N PHE A 555 23.65 21.20 2.05
CA PHE A 555 24.59 21.62 1.03
C PHE A 555 24.90 20.44 0.10
N ARG A 556 24.82 20.67 -1.21
CA ARG A 556 25.13 19.67 -2.25
C ARG A 556 26.17 20.24 -3.21
N TRP A 557 27.21 19.46 -3.45
CA TRP A 557 28.19 19.73 -4.48
C TRP A 557 28.25 18.55 -5.45
N ARG A 558 27.95 18.81 -6.74
CA ARG A 558 27.96 17.80 -7.81
C ARG A 558 29.10 18.10 -8.77
N LEU A 559 30.02 17.17 -8.91
CA LEU A 559 31.09 17.16 -9.90
C LEU A 559 30.72 16.16 -11.00
N ASN A 560 30.94 16.56 -12.26
CA ASN A 560 30.88 15.66 -13.40
C ASN A 560 32.30 15.46 -13.90
N PHE A 561 32.79 14.25 -13.90
CA PHE A 561 34.14 13.87 -14.33
C PHE A 561 34.14 13.40 -15.78
#